data_9422bcc3dc8093d53be114c221d0c511
#
_entry.id   9422bcc3dc8093d53be114c221d0c511
#
_cell.length_a   1.000
_cell.length_b   1.000
_cell.length_c   1.000
_cell.angle_alpha   90.00
_cell.angle_beta   90.00
_cell.angle_gamma   90.00
#
_symmetry.space_group_name_H-M   'P 1'
#
loop_
_entity.id
_entity.type
_entity.pdbx_description
1 polymer ?
#
loop_
_entity_poly.entity_id
_entity_poly.type
_entity_poly.pdbx_seq_one_letter_code
_entity_poly.pdbx_strand_id
1 'polypeptide(L)'
;MVCIRLVPHDVSYAEEISKLTSVSEVRNALGMTNAQCSVPGTRDFIRLMQLEEKLGHHISRVILDEGNNIIGVISLKNIDEMQKSCHVGTWLGREYWGKGYNEIAKIEILKIAFEKLHLNYVFAGARLENIRSQKAQAKLPYMTLNVEQQFHYEWKKLEWLEQTPCVLNMVRKEDFLNWYYQDIAVS
;
A
#
# COMPACT_ATOMS: atom_id res chain seq x y z
N MET A 1 -5.96 1.98 21.41
CA MET A 1 -6.21 2.27 19.97
C MET A 1 -4.85 2.22 19.28
N VAL A 2 -4.72 1.48 18.18
CA VAL A 2 -3.44 1.43 17.44
C VAL A 2 -3.24 2.78 16.74
N CYS A 3 -2.06 3.39 16.91
CA CYS A 3 -1.72 4.66 16.28
C CYS A 3 -0.46 4.49 15.40
N ILE A 4 -0.40 5.19 14.30
CA ILE A 4 0.77 5.16 13.40
C ILE A 4 1.12 6.56 12.91
N ARG A 5 2.31 6.68 12.33
CA ARG A 5 2.70 7.83 11.52
C ARG A 5 3.22 7.38 10.16
N LEU A 6 2.82 8.06 9.10
CA LEU A 6 3.36 7.89 7.77
C LEU A 6 4.43 8.96 7.52
N VAL A 7 5.67 8.53 7.31
CA VAL A 7 6.80 9.43 7.07
C VAL A 7 7.45 9.18 5.70
N PRO A 8 8.05 10.18 5.07
CA PRO A 8 8.84 9.99 3.85
C PRO A 8 9.97 8.99 4.06
N HIS A 9 10.43 8.39 2.97
CA HIS A 9 11.63 7.54 3.00
C HIS A 9 12.89 8.34 3.34
N ASP A 10 13.74 7.75 4.19
CA ASP A 10 15.08 8.22 4.47
C ASP A 10 16.07 7.05 4.34
N VAL A 11 17.27 7.30 3.79
CA VAL A 11 18.29 6.25 3.58
C VAL A 11 18.75 5.64 4.90
N SER A 12 18.66 6.36 6.02
CA SER A 12 18.96 5.84 7.35
C SER A 12 18.05 4.69 7.79
N TYR A 13 16.86 4.56 7.19
CA TYR A 13 15.91 3.47 7.49
C TYR A 13 16.26 2.13 6.81
N ALA A 14 17.30 2.11 5.96
CA ALA A 14 17.58 0.96 5.12
C ALA A 14 17.89 -0.33 5.90
N GLU A 15 18.58 -0.23 7.03
CA GLU A 15 18.92 -1.40 7.84
C GLU A 15 17.68 -2.03 8.49
N GLU A 16 16.78 -1.20 9.03
CA GLU A 16 15.56 -1.69 9.68
C GLU A 16 14.57 -2.26 8.67
N ILE A 17 14.38 -1.59 7.53
CA ILE A 17 13.54 -2.09 6.44
C ILE A 17 14.11 -3.42 5.90
N SER A 18 15.42 -3.51 5.70
CA SER A 18 16.11 -4.74 5.27
C SER A 18 15.86 -5.90 6.25
N LYS A 19 15.95 -5.66 7.56
CA LYS A 19 15.64 -6.69 8.57
C LYS A 19 14.21 -7.22 8.43
N LEU A 20 13.24 -6.33 8.27
CA LEU A 20 11.83 -6.71 8.13
C LEU A 20 11.56 -7.49 6.83
N THR A 21 12.13 -7.07 5.70
CA THR A 21 11.93 -7.72 4.40
C THR A 21 12.71 -9.01 4.23
N SER A 22 13.79 -9.21 4.99
CA SER A 22 14.59 -10.44 4.97
C SER A 22 13.89 -11.63 5.64
N VAL A 23 12.87 -11.39 6.44
CA VAL A 23 12.03 -12.46 7.01
C VAL A 23 11.33 -13.20 5.87
N SER A 24 11.44 -14.54 5.84
CA SER A 24 11.01 -15.38 4.70
C SER A 24 9.56 -15.18 4.32
N GLU A 25 8.66 -15.06 5.30
CA GLU A 25 7.22 -14.85 5.06
C GLU A 25 6.93 -13.50 4.41
N VAL A 26 7.65 -12.44 4.80
CA VAL A 26 7.51 -11.11 4.19
C VAL A 26 8.13 -11.11 2.81
N ARG A 27 9.36 -11.59 2.67
CA ARG A 27 10.08 -11.68 1.39
C ARG A 27 9.27 -12.46 0.34
N ASN A 28 8.74 -13.64 0.70
CA ASN A 28 7.96 -14.48 -0.20
C ASN A 28 6.63 -13.81 -0.59
N ALA A 29 5.94 -13.17 0.37
CA ALA A 29 4.71 -12.45 0.09
C ALA A 29 4.92 -11.27 -0.88
N LEU A 30 6.11 -10.65 -0.86
CA LEU A 30 6.49 -9.55 -1.75
C LEU A 30 7.12 -10.04 -3.07
N GLY A 31 7.48 -11.33 -3.18
CA GLY A 31 8.19 -11.86 -4.34
C GLY A 31 9.61 -11.28 -4.49
N MET A 32 10.25 -10.90 -3.39
CA MET A 32 11.57 -10.26 -3.40
C MET A 32 12.69 -11.30 -3.40
N THR A 33 13.80 -10.96 -4.09
CA THR A 33 15.06 -11.70 -4.01
C THR A 33 15.86 -11.32 -2.77
N ASN A 34 16.85 -12.14 -2.38
CA ASN A 34 17.76 -11.82 -1.29
C ASN A 34 18.52 -10.51 -1.53
N ALA A 35 18.90 -10.24 -2.79
CA ALA A 35 19.58 -9.00 -3.14
C ALA A 35 18.71 -7.76 -2.91
N GLN A 36 17.42 -7.83 -3.25
CA GLN A 36 16.46 -6.75 -3.00
C GLN A 36 16.19 -6.51 -1.52
N CYS A 37 16.22 -7.57 -0.68
CA CYS A 37 16.07 -7.47 0.77
C CYS A 37 17.34 -7.03 1.49
N SER A 38 18.51 -7.03 0.84
CA SER A 38 19.77 -6.60 1.44
C SER A 38 19.77 -5.10 1.75
N VAL A 39 20.65 -4.65 2.65
CA VAL A 39 20.79 -3.21 2.96
C VAL A 39 21.10 -2.38 1.71
N PRO A 40 22.05 -2.77 0.82
CA PRO A 40 22.25 -2.06 -0.45
C PRO A 40 21.00 -2.02 -1.33
N GLY A 41 20.32 -3.17 -1.53
CA GLY A 41 19.08 -3.23 -2.32
C GLY A 41 17.96 -2.37 -1.72
N THR A 42 17.86 -2.32 -0.40
CA THR A 42 16.90 -1.45 0.29
C THR A 42 17.25 0.03 0.13
N ARG A 43 18.54 0.41 0.15
CA ARG A 43 18.97 1.78 -0.15
C ARG A 43 18.60 2.21 -1.57
N ASP A 44 18.79 1.31 -2.54
CA ASP A 44 18.41 1.58 -3.94
C ASP A 44 16.88 1.72 -4.08
N PHE A 45 16.11 0.89 -3.40
CA PHE A 45 14.64 1.04 -3.33
C PHE A 45 14.24 2.41 -2.74
N ILE A 46 14.84 2.83 -1.62
CA ILE A 46 14.53 4.12 -0.98
C ILE A 46 14.82 5.27 -1.96
N ARG A 47 15.99 5.27 -2.61
CA ARG A 47 16.36 6.30 -3.59
C ARG A 47 15.41 6.34 -4.78
N LEU A 48 15.01 5.15 -5.26
CA LEU A 48 14.01 5.05 -6.33
C LEU A 48 12.68 5.66 -5.90
N MET A 49 12.18 5.34 -4.71
CA MET A 49 10.91 5.91 -4.21
C MET A 49 10.98 7.43 -4.05
N GLN A 50 12.12 7.96 -3.60
CA GLN A 50 12.33 9.41 -3.50
C GLN A 50 12.35 10.07 -4.88
N LEU A 51 12.91 9.43 -5.90
CA LEU A 51 12.91 9.91 -7.28
C LEU A 51 11.50 9.87 -7.89
N GLU A 52 10.83 8.73 -7.77
CA GLU A 52 9.47 8.53 -8.30
C GLU A 52 8.45 9.50 -7.68
N GLU A 53 8.62 9.85 -6.40
CA GLU A 53 7.80 10.88 -5.75
C GLU A 53 8.06 12.28 -6.34
N LYS A 54 9.32 12.64 -6.61
CA LYS A 54 9.65 13.92 -7.26
C LYS A 54 9.10 14.01 -8.68
N LEU A 55 8.98 12.87 -9.37
CA LEU A 55 8.38 12.80 -10.70
C LEU A 55 6.85 12.73 -10.69
N GLY A 56 6.24 12.63 -9.51
CA GLY A 56 4.78 12.52 -9.36
C GLY A 56 4.19 11.14 -9.67
N HIS A 57 5.03 10.12 -9.88
CA HIS A 57 4.57 8.78 -10.27
C HIS A 57 4.13 7.92 -9.08
N HIS A 58 4.76 8.13 -7.91
CA HIS A 58 4.52 7.36 -6.69
C HIS A 58 4.53 8.26 -5.47
N ILE A 59 3.80 7.87 -4.43
CA ILE A 59 3.99 8.34 -3.06
C ILE A 59 4.19 7.12 -2.18
N SER A 60 5.38 6.97 -1.62
CA SER A 60 5.71 5.87 -0.73
C SER A 60 6.04 6.39 0.67
N ARG A 61 5.51 5.72 1.70
CA ARG A 61 5.66 6.12 3.10
C ARG A 61 6.09 4.95 3.95
N VAL A 62 7.04 5.23 4.82
CA VAL A 62 7.40 4.32 5.91
C VAL A 62 6.35 4.45 7.00
N ILE A 63 5.91 3.33 7.54
CA ILE A 63 4.93 3.25 8.62
C ILE A 63 5.70 3.11 9.93
N LEU A 64 5.49 4.06 10.84
CA LEU A 64 6.01 4.03 12.20
C LEU A 64 4.89 3.72 13.19
N ASP A 65 5.16 2.88 14.19
CA ASP A 65 4.26 2.65 15.32
C ASP A 65 4.36 3.77 16.37
N GLU A 66 3.65 3.65 17.49
CA GLU A 66 3.66 4.60 18.61
C GLU A 66 5.04 4.76 19.25
N GLY A 67 5.88 3.71 19.20
CA GLY A 67 7.25 3.69 19.68
C GLY A 67 8.27 4.25 18.70
N ASN A 68 7.84 4.75 17.54
CA ASN A 68 8.67 5.17 16.41
C ASN A 68 9.47 4.03 15.76
N ASN A 69 9.05 2.77 15.96
CA ASN A 69 9.65 1.65 15.25
C ASN A 69 9.13 1.59 13.83
N ILE A 70 9.99 1.25 12.87
CA ILE A 70 9.58 0.98 11.50
C ILE A 70 8.86 -0.37 11.47
N ILE A 71 7.61 -0.37 11.01
CA ILE A 71 6.77 -1.56 10.97
C ILE A 71 6.41 -2.02 9.56
N GLY A 72 6.65 -1.19 8.55
CA GLY A 72 6.36 -1.51 7.15
C GLY A 72 6.40 -0.31 6.24
N VAL A 73 5.87 -0.51 5.03
CA VAL A 73 5.76 0.53 3.99
C VAL A 73 4.39 0.46 3.33
N ILE A 74 3.83 1.62 3.02
CA ILE A 74 2.61 1.77 2.22
C ILE A 74 2.86 2.75 1.08
N SER A 75 2.34 2.46 -0.11
CA SER A 75 2.60 3.27 -1.31
C SER A 75 1.36 3.45 -2.15
N LEU A 76 1.21 4.65 -2.71
CA LEU A 76 0.40 4.93 -3.90
C LEU A 76 1.32 4.80 -5.11
N LYS A 77 0.99 3.90 -6.03
CA LYS A 77 1.82 3.52 -7.19
C LYS A 77 1.10 3.87 -8.48
N ASN A 78 1.86 4.16 -9.52
CA ASN A 78 1.32 4.42 -10.85
C ASN A 78 0.23 5.50 -10.81
N ILE A 79 0.55 6.64 -10.21
CA ILE A 79 -0.36 7.78 -10.13
C ILE A 79 -0.60 8.28 -11.55
N ASP A 80 -1.86 8.26 -11.97
CA ASP A 80 -2.31 8.75 -13.26
C ASP A 80 -3.21 9.97 -13.04
N GLU A 81 -2.66 11.14 -13.34
CA GLU A 81 -3.36 12.41 -13.16
C GLU A 81 -4.50 12.60 -14.16
N MET A 82 -4.42 11.98 -15.34
CA MET A 82 -5.47 12.06 -16.36
C MET A 82 -6.66 11.18 -15.99
N GLN A 83 -6.42 9.94 -15.57
CA GLN A 83 -7.44 9.01 -15.13
C GLN A 83 -7.89 9.27 -13.68
N LYS A 84 -7.18 10.14 -12.95
CA LYS A 84 -7.40 10.42 -11.52
C LYS A 84 -7.42 9.13 -10.69
N SER A 85 -6.44 8.27 -10.92
CA SER A 85 -6.35 6.96 -10.28
C SER A 85 -4.92 6.58 -9.89
N CYS A 86 -4.79 5.61 -9.00
CA CYS A 86 -3.54 4.98 -8.65
C CYS A 86 -3.77 3.58 -8.08
N HIS A 87 -2.70 2.86 -7.78
CA HIS A 87 -2.74 1.59 -7.05
C HIS A 87 -2.18 1.76 -5.65
N VAL A 88 -2.77 1.10 -4.65
CA VAL A 88 -2.22 1.03 -3.29
C VAL A 88 -1.54 -0.31 -3.05
N GLY A 89 -0.34 -0.29 -2.48
CA GLY A 89 0.37 -1.46 -1.99
C GLY A 89 0.82 -1.25 -0.55
N THR A 90 0.72 -2.29 0.28
CA THR A 90 1.13 -2.25 1.69
C THR A 90 1.82 -3.54 2.05
N TRP A 91 2.91 -3.44 2.80
CA TRP A 91 3.48 -4.57 3.50
C TRP A 91 3.88 -4.16 4.93
N LEU A 92 3.85 -5.13 5.82
CA LEU A 92 4.24 -4.99 7.23
C LEU A 92 5.21 -6.11 7.59
N GLY A 93 6.08 -5.86 8.55
CA GLY A 93 6.87 -6.88 9.21
C GLY A 93 6.00 -7.99 9.79
N ARG A 94 6.52 -9.23 9.85
CA ARG A 94 5.76 -10.42 10.25
C ARG A 94 5.10 -10.29 11.62
N GLU A 95 5.79 -9.69 12.58
CA GLU A 95 5.34 -9.47 13.96
C GLU A 95 4.18 -8.47 14.07
N TYR A 96 3.94 -7.66 13.06
CA TYR A 96 2.88 -6.63 13.04
C TYR A 96 1.60 -7.10 12.34
N TRP A 97 1.57 -8.34 11.82
CA TRP A 97 0.39 -8.88 11.16
C TRP A 97 -0.76 -9.15 12.13
N GLY A 98 -2.00 -8.90 11.69
CA GLY A 98 -3.21 -9.18 12.46
C GLY A 98 -3.51 -8.20 13.60
N LYS A 99 -2.73 -7.12 13.72
CA LYS A 99 -2.85 -6.13 14.81
C LYS A 99 -3.58 -4.84 14.42
N GLY A 100 -4.19 -4.76 13.24
CA GLY A 100 -4.92 -3.58 12.77
C GLY A 100 -4.09 -2.50 12.08
N TYR A 101 -2.77 -2.56 12.11
CA TYR A 101 -1.89 -1.55 11.50
C TYR A 101 -2.15 -1.31 10.00
N ASN A 102 -2.46 -2.37 9.24
CA ASN A 102 -2.71 -2.26 7.80
C ASN A 102 -3.95 -1.43 7.48
N GLU A 103 -5.00 -1.56 8.28
CA GLU A 103 -6.24 -0.80 8.12
C GLU A 103 -6.01 0.69 8.35
N ILE A 104 -5.35 1.04 9.46
CA ILE A 104 -5.04 2.44 9.80
C ILE A 104 -4.11 3.06 8.76
N ALA A 105 -3.07 2.31 8.30
CA ALA A 105 -2.17 2.78 7.27
C ALA A 105 -2.92 3.07 5.95
N LYS A 106 -3.90 2.23 5.59
CA LYS A 106 -4.76 2.47 4.42
C LYS A 106 -5.61 3.72 4.56
N ILE A 107 -6.22 3.95 5.72
CA ILE A 107 -6.99 5.17 5.96
C ILE A 107 -6.10 6.41 5.74
N GLU A 108 -4.92 6.45 6.34
CA GLU A 108 -4.02 7.60 6.23
C GLU A 108 -3.52 7.84 4.79
N ILE A 109 -3.18 6.78 4.04
CA ILE A 109 -2.71 6.96 2.66
C ILE A 109 -3.85 7.31 1.70
N LEU A 110 -5.07 6.82 1.94
CA LEU A 110 -6.26 7.17 1.15
C LEU A 110 -6.66 8.63 1.34
N LYS A 111 -6.46 9.21 2.52
CA LYS A 111 -6.61 10.67 2.73
C LYS A 111 -5.64 11.46 1.83
N ILE A 112 -4.39 11.00 1.70
CA ILE A 112 -3.44 11.60 0.78
C ILE A 112 -3.96 11.50 -0.66
N ALA A 113 -4.42 10.31 -1.09
CA ALA A 113 -4.92 10.09 -2.43
C ALA A 113 -6.13 10.97 -2.78
N PHE A 114 -7.10 11.07 -1.89
CA PHE A 114 -8.38 11.71 -2.19
C PHE A 114 -8.43 13.20 -1.84
N GLU A 115 -7.76 13.63 -0.77
CA GLU A 115 -7.80 15.02 -0.32
C GLU A 115 -6.64 15.86 -0.88
N LYS A 116 -5.41 15.28 -1.00
CA LYS A 116 -4.25 16.01 -1.48
C LYS A 116 -4.01 15.87 -2.98
N LEU A 117 -4.14 14.64 -3.51
CA LEU A 117 -3.93 14.36 -4.93
C LEU A 117 -5.22 14.48 -5.77
N HIS A 118 -6.37 14.61 -5.11
CA HIS A 118 -7.68 14.73 -5.77
C HIS A 118 -7.99 13.59 -6.73
N LEU A 119 -7.53 12.36 -6.41
CA LEU A 119 -7.84 11.17 -7.19
C LEU A 119 -9.31 10.77 -7.00
N ASN A 120 -9.85 10.02 -7.97
CA ASN A 120 -11.21 9.49 -7.93
C ASN A 120 -11.25 8.01 -7.53
N TYR A 121 -10.18 7.26 -7.88
CA TYR A 121 -10.09 5.82 -7.68
C TYR A 121 -8.73 5.44 -7.12
N VAL A 122 -8.73 4.51 -6.16
CA VAL A 122 -7.52 3.82 -5.70
C VAL A 122 -7.74 2.33 -5.84
N PHE A 123 -7.01 1.68 -6.75
CA PHE A 123 -7.06 0.25 -6.97
C PHE A 123 -6.23 -0.50 -5.94
N ALA A 124 -6.74 -1.66 -5.51
CA ALA A 124 -6.05 -2.57 -4.61
C ALA A 124 -6.04 -3.97 -5.23
N GLY A 125 -4.88 -4.39 -5.69
CA GLY A 125 -4.68 -5.72 -6.25
C GLY A 125 -4.22 -6.74 -5.22
N ALA A 126 -4.49 -8.01 -5.49
CA ALA A 126 -3.88 -9.12 -4.79
C ALA A 126 -3.75 -10.32 -5.73
N ARG A 127 -2.63 -11.06 -5.63
CA ARG A 127 -2.49 -12.34 -6.30
C ARG A 127 -3.57 -13.30 -5.83
N LEU A 128 -4.11 -14.14 -6.71
CA LEU A 128 -5.16 -15.11 -6.35
C LEU A 128 -4.75 -16.01 -5.20
N GLU A 129 -3.49 -16.39 -5.11
CA GLU A 129 -2.95 -17.21 -4.02
C GLU A 129 -2.80 -16.47 -2.68
N ASN A 130 -2.79 -15.12 -2.70
CA ASN A 130 -2.65 -14.31 -1.49
C ASN A 130 -3.98 -14.07 -0.79
N ILE A 131 -4.57 -15.16 -0.26
CA ILE A 131 -5.85 -15.15 0.46
C ILE A 131 -5.84 -14.19 1.65
N ARG A 132 -4.70 -14.02 2.31
CA ARG A 132 -4.58 -13.08 3.43
C ARG A 132 -4.84 -11.63 2.98
N SER A 133 -4.24 -11.20 1.87
CA SER A 133 -4.45 -9.86 1.32
C SER A 133 -5.90 -9.65 0.90
N GLN A 134 -6.50 -10.65 0.22
CA GLN A 134 -7.90 -10.59 -0.21
C GLN A 134 -8.84 -10.44 1.00
N LYS A 135 -8.66 -11.27 2.05
CA LYS A 135 -9.44 -11.16 3.29
C LYS A 135 -9.25 -9.84 4.01
N ALA A 136 -8.04 -9.27 4.00
CA ALA A 136 -7.78 -7.97 4.61
C ALA A 136 -8.49 -6.84 3.85
N GLN A 137 -8.53 -6.92 2.52
CA GLN A 137 -9.25 -5.95 1.69
C GLN A 137 -10.77 -6.07 1.85
N ALA A 138 -11.30 -7.30 1.89
CA ALA A 138 -12.74 -7.55 2.05
C ALA A 138 -13.34 -7.07 3.39
N LYS A 139 -12.51 -6.81 4.39
CA LYS A 139 -12.96 -6.25 5.68
C LYS A 139 -13.13 -4.74 5.67
N LEU A 140 -12.61 -4.04 4.66
CA LEU A 140 -12.66 -2.58 4.61
C LEU A 140 -14.05 -2.14 4.11
N PRO A 141 -14.81 -1.38 4.89
CA PRO A 141 -16.21 -1.06 4.58
C PRO A 141 -16.39 -0.17 3.34
N TYR A 142 -15.32 0.52 2.94
CA TYR A 142 -15.28 1.39 1.76
C TYR A 142 -14.69 0.71 0.51
N MET A 143 -14.41 -0.60 0.57
CA MET A 143 -13.80 -1.34 -0.54
C MET A 143 -14.86 -1.95 -1.45
N THR A 144 -14.81 -1.65 -2.74
CA THR A 144 -15.58 -2.36 -3.77
C THR A 144 -14.75 -3.52 -4.29
N LEU A 145 -15.28 -4.73 -4.17
CA LEU A 145 -14.58 -5.97 -4.53
C LEU A 145 -14.87 -6.38 -5.98
N ASN A 146 -13.91 -7.09 -6.60
CA ASN A 146 -14.05 -7.80 -7.86
C ASN A 146 -14.47 -6.87 -9.02
N VAL A 147 -13.68 -5.83 -9.25
CA VAL A 147 -13.95 -4.81 -10.30
C VAL A 147 -13.25 -5.11 -11.64
N GLU A 148 -12.75 -6.34 -11.84
CA GLU A 148 -11.96 -6.75 -13.01
C GLU A 148 -12.66 -6.49 -14.33
N GLN A 149 -13.97 -6.76 -14.40
CA GLN A 149 -14.73 -6.53 -15.63
C GLN A 149 -14.96 -5.05 -15.90
N GLN A 150 -15.16 -4.25 -14.85
CA GLN A 150 -15.37 -2.81 -14.99
C GLN A 150 -14.07 -2.07 -15.35
N PHE A 151 -12.94 -2.53 -14.84
CA PHE A 151 -11.60 -1.94 -15.04
C PHE A 151 -10.65 -2.95 -15.68
N HIS A 152 -11.08 -3.53 -16.79
CA HIS A 152 -10.35 -4.61 -17.47
C HIS A 152 -8.91 -4.26 -17.83
N TYR A 153 -8.66 -3.02 -18.27
CA TYR A 153 -7.32 -2.55 -18.60
C TYR A 153 -6.40 -2.53 -17.36
N GLU A 154 -6.87 -1.95 -16.23
CA GLU A 154 -6.12 -1.91 -14.99
C GLU A 154 -5.86 -3.30 -14.41
N TRP A 155 -6.86 -4.18 -14.51
CA TRP A 155 -6.70 -5.58 -14.12
C TRP A 155 -5.63 -6.30 -14.94
N LYS A 156 -5.66 -6.21 -16.27
CA LYS A 156 -4.64 -6.84 -17.14
C LYS A 156 -3.26 -6.24 -16.94
N LYS A 157 -3.16 -4.94 -16.73
CA LYS A 157 -1.90 -4.27 -16.38
C LYS A 157 -1.34 -4.80 -15.05
N LEU A 158 -2.19 -5.01 -14.04
CA LEU A 158 -1.80 -5.60 -12.76
C LEU A 158 -1.27 -7.03 -12.95
N GLU A 159 -2.00 -7.90 -13.66
CA GLU A 159 -1.57 -9.28 -13.93
C GLU A 159 -0.25 -9.33 -14.71
N TRP A 160 -0.06 -8.41 -15.65
CA TRP A 160 1.20 -8.30 -16.38
C TRP A 160 2.38 -7.89 -15.47
N LEU A 161 2.16 -6.94 -14.56
CA LEU A 161 3.18 -6.51 -13.60
C LEU A 161 3.51 -7.60 -12.57
N GLU A 162 2.50 -8.29 -12.07
CA GLU A 162 2.66 -9.34 -11.05
C GLU A 162 3.05 -10.72 -11.64
N GLN A 163 2.98 -10.88 -12.98
CA GLN A 163 3.26 -12.13 -13.70
C GLN A 163 2.45 -13.33 -13.16
N THR A 164 1.25 -13.09 -12.66
CA THR A 164 0.36 -14.10 -12.06
C THR A 164 -1.08 -13.60 -12.07
N PRO A 165 -2.09 -14.50 -12.05
CA PRO A 165 -3.48 -14.12 -11.91
C PRO A 165 -3.74 -13.31 -10.64
N CYS A 166 -4.53 -12.24 -10.77
CA CYS A 166 -4.83 -11.33 -9.69
C CYS A 166 -6.33 -11.04 -9.59
N VAL A 167 -6.79 -10.71 -8.38
CA VAL A 167 -8.05 -9.99 -8.16
C VAL A 167 -7.78 -8.51 -8.18
N LEU A 168 -8.76 -7.73 -8.63
CA LEU A 168 -8.73 -6.27 -8.59
C LEU A 168 -9.90 -5.75 -7.77
N ASN A 169 -9.60 -4.98 -6.74
CA ASN A 169 -10.55 -4.26 -5.91
C ASN A 169 -10.31 -2.76 -6.04
N MET A 170 -11.23 -1.94 -5.56
CA MET A 170 -11.15 -0.49 -5.71
C MET A 170 -11.78 0.22 -4.53
N VAL A 171 -11.22 1.38 -4.20
CA VAL A 171 -11.83 2.39 -3.31
C VAL A 171 -12.21 3.59 -4.16
N ARG A 172 -13.48 3.98 -4.13
CA ARG A 172 -13.95 5.24 -4.71
C ARG A 172 -13.80 6.36 -3.68
N LYS A 173 -13.43 7.53 -4.15
CA LYS A 173 -13.32 8.73 -3.31
C LYS A 173 -14.58 8.97 -2.48
N GLU A 174 -15.75 8.93 -3.13
CA GLU A 174 -17.04 9.20 -2.48
C GLU A 174 -17.35 8.19 -1.38
N ASP A 175 -17.14 6.87 -1.65
CA ASP A 175 -17.40 5.81 -0.69
C ASP A 175 -16.51 5.94 0.53
N PHE A 176 -15.21 6.23 0.32
CA PHE A 176 -14.26 6.43 1.41
C PHE A 176 -14.58 7.68 2.24
N LEU A 177 -14.83 8.82 1.61
CA LEU A 177 -15.07 10.08 2.33
C LEU A 177 -16.41 10.03 3.09
N ASN A 178 -17.46 9.43 2.50
CA ASN A 178 -18.73 9.24 3.19
C ASN A 178 -18.57 8.37 4.44
N TRP A 179 -17.87 7.23 4.31
CA TRP A 179 -17.58 6.37 5.45
C TRP A 179 -16.73 7.11 6.49
N TYR A 180 -15.63 7.72 6.09
CA TYR A 180 -14.67 8.36 6.98
C TYR A 180 -15.28 9.48 7.82
N TYR A 181 -16.09 10.34 7.20
CA TYR A 181 -16.73 11.45 7.92
C TYR A 181 -17.97 11.05 8.72
N GLN A 182 -18.65 9.97 8.37
CA GLN A 182 -19.76 9.43 9.17
C GLN A 182 -19.25 8.75 10.44
N ASP A 183 -18.23 7.94 10.36
CA ASP A 183 -17.65 7.22 11.51
C ASP A 183 -16.96 8.18 12.50
N ILE A 184 -16.27 9.23 12.01
CA ILE A 184 -15.64 10.22 12.87
C ILE A 184 -16.66 11.17 13.54
N ALA A 185 -17.78 11.43 12.89
CA ALA A 185 -18.84 12.28 13.48
C ALA A 185 -19.61 11.58 14.62
N VAL A 186 -19.44 10.26 14.80
CA VAL A 186 -20.14 9.43 15.81
C VAL A 186 -19.20 8.98 16.95
N SER A 187 -17.90 9.18 16.83
CA SER A 187 -16.86 8.82 17.82
C SER A 187 -16.33 10.02 18.58
#